data_1fd55953debe2fd1b42ccb5aa77b8c1a
#
_entry.id   1fd55953debe2fd1b42ccb5aa77b8c1a
#
_cell.length_a   1.000
_cell.length_b   1.000
_cell.length_c   1.000
_cell.angle_alpha   90.00
_cell.angle_beta   90.00
_cell.angle_gamma   90.00
#
_symmetry.space_group_name_H-M   'P 1'
#
loop_
_entity.id
_entity.type
_entity.pdbx_description
1 polymer ?
#
loop_
_entity_poly.entity_id
_entity_poly.type
_entity_poly.pdbx_seq_one_letter_code
_entity_poly.pdbx_strand_id
1 'polypeptide(L)'
;DRHWIGRIIESINPLPGETLVEIGPGQAALTREVIQRAQHETAIEIDRDLAGFLKTQFPPEALTLIEADALELDWANLLPGHSLRIIGNLPYNISSPLLFKLMLAADRVRDQHFMLQREVVDRMVAQPGSKVYGRLSVMLQYRYRMYKLFDVPPGAFVPAPKVVSAIVRMIPKK
;
A
#
# COMPACT_ATOMS: atom_id res chain seq x y z
N ASP A 1 2.20 -16.84 -1.50
CA ASP A 1 2.41 -17.47 -2.80
C ASP A 1 3.38 -16.62 -3.62
N ARG A 2 4.49 -17.20 -4.01
CA ARG A 2 5.57 -16.51 -4.72
C ARG A 2 5.14 -15.93 -6.07
N HIS A 3 4.23 -16.61 -6.75
CA HIS A 3 3.73 -16.14 -8.04
C HIS A 3 3.06 -14.76 -7.90
N TRP A 4 2.17 -14.64 -6.93
CA TRP A 4 1.42 -13.39 -6.72
C TRP A 4 2.29 -12.28 -6.13
N ILE A 5 3.18 -12.64 -5.21
CA ILE A 5 4.15 -11.69 -4.67
C ILE A 5 5.02 -11.14 -5.81
N GLY A 6 5.50 -12.01 -6.69
CA GLY A 6 6.28 -11.61 -7.84
C GLY A 6 5.54 -10.65 -8.77
N ARG A 7 4.26 -10.92 -9.06
CA ARG A 7 3.44 -10.03 -9.89
C ARG A 7 3.25 -8.66 -9.26
N ILE A 8 2.99 -8.64 -7.95
CA ILE A 8 2.81 -7.38 -7.21
C ILE A 8 4.11 -6.57 -7.25
N ILE A 9 5.24 -7.20 -6.95
CA ILE A 9 6.53 -6.53 -6.94
C ILE A 9 6.90 -6.00 -8.32
N GLU A 10 6.65 -6.76 -9.37
CA GLU A 10 6.91 -6.28 -10.72
C GLU A 10 6.04 -5.08 -11.09
N SER A 11 4.78 -5.06 -10.65
CA SER A 11 3.91 -3.93 -10.91
C SER A 11 4.37 -2.67 -10.17
N ILE A 12 4.90 -2.81 -8.95
CA ILE A 12 5.47 -1.70 -8.18
C ILE A 12 6.81 -1.26 -8.78
N ASN A 13 7.63 -2.21 -9.19
CA ASN A 13 8.98 -2.00 -9.72
C ASN A 13 9.81 -1.10 -8.81
N PRO A 14 10.10 -1.54 -7.57
CA PRO A 14 10.90 -0.74 -6.66
C PRO A 14 12.36 -0.68 -7.10
N LEU A 15 12.95 0.52 -7.04
CA LEU A 15 14.32 0.77 -7.49
C LEU A 15 15.13 1.43 -6.38
N PRO A 16 16.47 1.21 -6.36
CA PRO A 16 17.34 1.91 -5.42
C PRO A 16 17.20 3.43 -5.55
N GLY A 17 17.26 4.11 -4.42
CA GLY A 17 17.12 5.57 -4.37
C GLY A 17 15.68 6.07 -4.24
N GLU A 18 14.70 5.21 -4.42
CA GLU A 18 13.30 5.55 -4.21
C GLU A 18 12.92 5.42 -2.74
N THR A 19 11.97 6.25 -2.31
CA THR A 19 11.48 6.23 -0.93
C THR A 19 10.18 5.43 -0.87
N LEU A 20 10.30 4.14 -0.58
CA LEU A 20 9.16 3.25 -0.44
C LEU A 20 8.72 3.18 1.01
N VAL A 21 7.42 3.31 1.22
CA VAL A 21 6.80 3.24 2.54
C VAL A 21 5.73 2.16 2.51
N GLU A 22 5.94 1.08 3.25
CA GLU A 22 4.98 -0.02 3.35
C GLU A 22 4.13 0.12 4.61
N ILE A 23 2.82 0.05 4.44
CA ILE A 23 1.86 0.07 5.54
C ILE A 23 1.51 -1.36 5.91
N GLY A 24 1.74 -1.72 7.18
CA GLY A 24 1.37 -3.02 7.70
C GLY A 24 2.12 -4.18 7.06
N PRO A 25 3.46 -4.21 7.12
CA PRO A 25 4.25 -5.25 6.47
C PRO A 25 3.97 -6.66 6.99
N GLY A 26 3.39 -6.79 8.18
CA GLY A 26 3.04 -8.07 8.76
C GLY A 26 4.24 -9.01 8.88
N GLN A 27 4.16 -10.16 8.22
CA GLN A 27 5.23 -11.16 8.23
C GLN A 27 6.27 -10.93 7.12
N ALA A 28 6.25 -9.76 6.49
CA ALA A 28 7.29 -9.30 5.59
C ALA A 28 7.33 -9.96 4.20
N ALA A 29 6.21 -10.50 3.72
CA ALA A 29 6.19 -11.14 2.40
C ALA A 29 6.58 -10.17 1.27
N LEU A 30 6.01 -8.96 1.25
CA LEU A 30 6.39 -7.93 0.30
C LEU A 30 7.68 -7.24 0.70
N THR A 31 7.88 -7.02 1.99
CA THR A 31 9.03 -6.28 2.53
C THR A 31 10.35 -6.87 2.04
N ARG A 32 10.49 -8.18 2.09
CA ARG A 32 11.72 -8.88 1.63
C ARG A 32 12.04 -8.57 0.18
N GLU A 33 11.02 -8.64 -0.68
CA GLU A 33 11.21 -8.42 -2.11
C GLU A 33 11.51 -6.95 -2.42
N VAL A 34 10.85 -6.02 -1.72
CA VAL A 34 11.13 -4.59 -1.88
C VAL A 34 12.57 -4.27 -1.49
N ILE A 35 13.01 -4.76 -0.34
CA ILE A 35 14.38 -4.52 0.14
C ILE A 35 15.40 -5.15 -0.80
N GLN A 36 15.12 -6.34 -1.32
CA GLN A 36 16.02 -7.00 -2.26
C GLN A 36 16.26 -6.16 -3.50
N ARG A 37 15.25 -5.46 -4.00
CA ARG A 37 15.34 -4.65 -5.22
C ARG A 37 15.74 -3.20 -4.96
N ALA A 38 15.15 -2.58 -3.93
CA ALA A 38 15.37 -1.16 -3.64
C ALA A 38 16.46 -0.92 -2.59
N GLN A 39 16.92 -1.97 -1.91
CA GLN A 39 17.95 -1.96 -0.88
C GLN A 39 17.48 -1.37 0.45
N HIS A 40 16.41 -0.59 0.47
CA HIS A 40 15.87 0.01 1.68
C HIS A 40 14.37 0.21 1.55
N GLU A 41 13.68 0.11 2.69
CA GLU A 41 12.26 0.43 2.80
C GLU A 41 11.99 1.06 4.17
N THR A 42 11.01 1.94 4.24
CA THR A 42 10.42 2.40 5.50
C THR A 42 9.10 1.65 5.68
N ALA A 43 8.88 1.06 6.84
CA ALA A 43 7.66 0.32 7.14
C ALA A 43 6.95 0.91 8.35
N ILE A 44 5.63 0.91 8.32
CA ILE A 44 4.78 1.40 9.40
C ILE A 44 3.99 0.22 9.94
N GLU A 45 4.22 -0.13 11.21
CA GLU A 45 3.61 -1.28 11.85
C GLU A 45 3.08 -0.88 13.24
N ILE A 46 1.79 -1.12 13.48
CA ILE A 46 1.16 -0.81 14.76
C ILE A 46 1.33 -1.94 15.78
N ASP A 47 1.45 -3.19 15.32
CA ASP A 47 1.56 -4.36 16.19
C ASP A 47 2.97 -4.48 16.73
N ARG A 48 3.10 -4.44 18.07
CA ARG A 48 4.40 -4.50 18.73
C ARG A 48 5.15 -5.80 18.46
N ASP A 49 4.44 -6.93 18.42
CA ASP A 49 5.06 -8.22 18.20
C ASP A 49 5.57 -8.36 16.77
N LEU A 50 4.78 -7.91 15.80
CA LEU A 50 5.22 -7.89 14.40
C LEU A 50 6.38 -6.91 14.19
N ALA A 51 6.35 -5.77 14.85
CA ALA A 51 7.48 -4.82 14.80
C ALA A 51 8.76 -5.45 15.34
N GLY A 52 8.66 -6.18 16.47
CA GLY A 52 9.79 -6.91 17.03
C GLY A 52 10.31 -7.98 16.07
N PHE A 53 9.42 -8.72 15.44
CA PHE A 53 9.79 -9.72 14.44
C PHE A 53 10.55 -9.09 13.28
N LEU A 54 10.06 -7.97 12.76
CA LEU A 54 10.70 -7.26 11.63
C LEU A 54 12.12 -6.81 11.98
N LYS A 55 12.34 -6.35 13.20
CA LYS A 55 13.68 -5.95 13.66
C LYS A 55 14.65 -7.12 13.69
N THR A 56 14.16 -8.35 13.88
CA THR A 56 15.01 -9.55 13.83
C THR A 56 15.34 -9.98 12.41
N GLN A 57 14.52 -9.59 11.43
CA GLN A 57 14.66 -10.03 10.04
C GLN A 57 15.52 -9.11 9.20
N PHE A 58 15.58 -7.83 9.53
CA PHE A 58 16.26 -6.83 8.71
C PHE A 58 17.09 -5.89 9.56
N PRO A 59 18.33 -5.55 9.11
CA PRO A 59 19.12 -4.54 9.81
C PRO A 59 18.57 -3.13 9.58
N PRO A 60 18.92 -2.16 10.43
CA PRO A 60 18.43 -0.78 10.27
C PRO A 60 18.81 -0.13 8.93
N GLU A 61 19.90 -0.58 8.30
CA GLU A 61 20.30 -0.08 6.98
C GLU A 61 19.34 -0.48 5.89
N ALA A 62 18.61 -1.61 6.06
CA ALA A 62 17.66 -2.11 5.08
C ALA A 62 16.23 -1.71 5.40
N LEU A 63 15.87 -1.61 6.69
CA LEU A 63 14.51 -1.32 7.10
C LEU A 63 14.49 -0.24 8.18
N THR A 64 13.83 0.87 7.86
CA THR A 64 13.46 1.89 8.85
C THR A 64 12.05 1.57 9.33
N LEU A 65 11.92 1.18 10.59
CA LEU A 65 10.63 0.76 11.14
C LEU A 65 10.04 1.86 12.00
N ILE A 66 8.79 2.23 11.70
CA ILE A 66 8.02 3.20 12.47
C ILE A 66 6.88 2.43 13.14
N GLU A 67 6.92 2.35 14.48
CA GLU A 67 5.86 1.72 15.26
C GLU A 67 4.78 2.77 15.49
N ALA A 68 3.75 2.73 14.64
CA ALA A 68 2.67 3.72 14.67
C ALA A 68 1.42 3.19 13.99
N ASP A 69 0.30 3.83 14.30
CA ASP A 69 -0.96 3.63 13.59
C ASP A 69 -0.96 4.51 12.34
N ALA A 70 -1.08 3.90 11.17
CA ALA A 70 -1.09 4.61 9.90
C ALA A 70 -2.23 5.64 9.83
N LEU A 71 -3.35 5.40 10.53
CA LEU A 71 -4.47 6.34 10.59
C LEU A 71 -4.16 7.58 11.41
N GLU A 72 -3.20 7.50 12.34
CA GLU A 72 -2.82 8.62 13.22
C GLU A 72 -1.53 9.31 12.77
N LEU A 73 -0.82 8.74 11.81
CA LEU A 73 0.47 9.25 11.37
C LEU A 73 0.32 10.57 10.62
N ASP A 74 1.24 11.49 10.85
CA ASP A 74 1.29 12.77 10.12
C ASP A 74 1.97 12.58 8.76
N TRP A 75 1.21 12.12 7.79
CA TRP A 75 1.69 11.82 6.45
C TRP A 75 2.25 13.03 5.72
N ALA A 76 1.71 14.21 6.01
CA ALA A 76 2.16 15.44 5.36
C ALA A 76 3.61 15.78 5.70
N ASN A 77 4.09 15.34 6.87
CA ASN A 77 5.44 15.63 7.35
C ASN A 77 6.34 14.39 7.46
N LEU A 78 5.87 13.23 7.03
CA LEU A 78 6.65 11.99 7.05
C LEU A 78 7.80 12.10 6.06
N LEU A 79 9.03 11.78 6.51
CA LEU A 79 10.23 11.78 5.67
C LEU A 79 10.31 13.06 4.81
N PRO A 80 10.44 14.23 5.44
CA PRO A 80 10.40 15.51 4.71
C PRO A 80 11.47 15.58 3.63
N GLY A 81 11.14 16.19 2.50
CA GLY A 81 12.05 16.32 1.37
C GLY A 81 12.06 15.13 0.42
N HIS A 82 11.31 14.07 0.70
CA HIS A 82 11.25 12.87 -0.14
C HIS A 82 9.89 12.75 -0.84
N SER A 83 9.92 12.29 -2.07
CA SER A 83 8.70 11.89 -2.80
C SER A 83 8.40 10.44 -2.45
N LEU A 84 7.21 10.17 -1.92
CA LEU A 84 6.88 8.86 -1.37
C LEU A 84 6.27 7.93 -2.40
N ARG A 85 6.63 6.66 -2.33
CA ARG A 85 5.93 5.58 -2.99
C ARG A 85 5.34 4.69 -1.91
N ILE A 86 4.00 4.66 -1.79
CA ILE A 86 3.32 3.99 -0.69
C ILE A 86 2.75 2.66 -1.16
N ILE A 87 3.00 1.60 -0.41
CA ILE A 87 2.52 0.26 -0.74
C ILE A 87 1.91 -0.40 0.50
N GLY A 88 1.11 -1.41 0.29
CA GLY A 88 0.59 -2.20 1.41
C GLY A 88 -0.55 -3.13 1.03
N ASN A 89 -0.70 -4.16 1.87
CA ASN A 89 -1.88 -5.01 1.89
C ASN A 89 -2.75 -4.49 3.04
N LEU A 90 -3.79 -3.72 2.70
CA LEU A 90 -4.57 -3.01 3.72
C LEU A 90 -5.74 -3.84 4.23
N PRO A 91 -5.89 -3.98 5.56
CA PRO A 91 -7.07 -4.61 6.13
C PRO A 91 -8.34 -3.84 5.73
N TYR A 92 -9.43 -4.59 5.46
CA TYR A 92 -10.65 -3.96 4.94
C TYR A 92 -11.24 -2.92 5.90
N ASN A 93 -11.08 -3.12 7.21
CA ASN A 93 -11.67 -2.24 8.22
C ASN A 93 -11.01 -0.86 8.31
N ILE A 94 -9.79 -0.71 7.80
CA ILE A 94 -9.08 0.57 7.82
C ILE A 94 -8.86 1.15 6.42
N SER A 95 -9.17 0.39 5.36
CA SER A 95 -8.80 0.78 4.00
C SER A 95 -9.41 2.11 3.57
N SER A 96 -10.73 2.28 3.69
CA SER A 96 -11.38 3.53 3.26
C SER A 96 -10.93 4.75 4.07
N PRO A 97 -10.92 4.71 5.43
CA PRO A 97 -10.40 5.84 6.20
C PRO A 97 -8.94 6.17 5.86
N LEU A 98 -8.11 5.16 5.63
CA LEU A 98 -6.71 5.38 5.31
C LEU A 98 -6.55 6.00 3.92
N LEU A 99 -7.31 5.54 2.93
CA LEU A 99 -7.27 6.12 1.60
C LEU A 99 -7.63 7.61 1.63
N PHE A 100 -8.65 7.99 2.40
CA PHE A 100 -9.02 9.40 2.56
C PHE A 100 -7.95 10.20 3.31
N LYS A 101 -7.35 9.62 4.33
CA LYS A 101 -6.27 10.28 5.06
C LYS A 101 -5.06 10.55 4.18
N LEU A 102 -4.68 9.60 3.34
CA LEU A 102 -3.53 9.76 2.43
C LEU A 102 -3.76 10.86 1.41
N MET A 103 -5.01 11.20 1.07
CA MET A 103 -5.30 12.31 0.16
C MET A 103 -4.70 13.63 0.66
N LEU A 104 -4.60 13.81 1.97
CA LEU A 104 -4.03 15.03 2.56
C LEU A 104 -2.55 15.19 2.24
N ALA A 105 -1.87 14.11 1.93
CA ALA A 105 -0.45 14.10 1.61
C ALA A 105 -0.17 13.81 0.14
N ALA A 106 -1.20 13.83 -0.71
CA ALA A 106 -1.07 13.41 -2.11
C ALA A 106 -0.01 14.20 -2.88
N ASP A 107 0.21 15.48 -2.53
CA ASP A 107 1.23 16.31 -3.19
C ASP A 107 2.65 15.77 -3.00
N ARG A 108 2.88 14.96 -1.98
CA ARG A 108 4.18 14.40 -1.65
C ARG A 108 4.35 12.98 -2.16
N VAL A 109 3.32 12.42 -2.78
CA VAL A 109 3.28 11.02 -3.17
C VAL A 109 3.46 10.93 -4.68
N ARG A 110 4.39 10.07 -5.11
CA ARG A 110 4.58 9.76 -6.51
C ARG A 110 3.54 8.76 -7.00
N ASP A 111 3.34 7.68 -6.24
CA ASP A 111 2.31 6.68 -6.52
C ASP A 111 2.00 5.86 -5.27
N GLN A 112 0.89 5.14 -5.35
CA GLN A 112 0.46 4.20 -4.32
C GLN A 112 0.04 2.89 -4.98
N HIS A 113 0.42 1.77 -4.37
CA HIS A 113 0.00 0.44 -4.81
C HIS A 113 -0.56 -0.30 -3.59
N PHE A 114 -1.83 -0.63 -3.63
CA PHE A 114 -2.47 -1.32 -2.52
C PHE A 114 -3.16 -2.59 -2.97
N MET A 115 -3.08 -3.61 -2.12
CA MET A 115 -3.95 -4.77 -2.23
C MET A 115 -5.15 -4.54 -1.32
N LEU A 116 -6.33 -4.53 -1.93
CA LEU A 116 -7.59 -4.29 -1.25
C LEU A 116 -8.59 -5.35 -1.69
N GLN A 117 -9.73 -5.46 -0.99
CA GLN A 117 -10.82 -6.28 -1.48
C GLN A 117 -11.21 -5.84 -2.90
N ARG A 118 -11.46 -6.82 -3.79
CA ARG A 118 -11.83 -6.52 -5.17
C ARG A 118 -13.03 -5.58 -5.26
N GLU A 119 -14.03 -5.78 -4.40
CA GLU A 119 -15.22 -4.92 -4.35
C GLU A 119 -14.85 -3.45 -4.12
N VAL A 120 -13.90 -3.19 -3.22
CA VAL A 120 -13.44 -1.84 -2.92
C VAL A 120 -12.72 -1.24 -4.14
N VAL A 121 -11.83 -2.01 -4.76
CA VAL A 121 -11.10 -1.54 -5.95
C VAL A 121 -12.07 -1.25 -7.10
N ASP A 122 -13.06 -2.11 -7.31
CA ASP A 122 -14.06 -1.91 -8.36
C ASP A 122 -14.85 -0.61 -8.14
N ARG A 123 -15.16 -0.27 -6.89
CA ARG A 123 -15.77 1.02 -6.56
C ARG A 123 -14.84 2.20 -6.81
N MET A 124 -13.56 2.04 -6.49
CA MET A 124 -12.58 3.11 -6.69
C MET A 124 -12.44 3.49 -8.16
N VAL A 125 -12.41 2.50 -9.04
CA VAL A 125 -12.18 2.71 -10.48
C VAL A 125 -13.48 2.78 -11.31
N ALA A 126 -14.63 2.75 -10.65
CA ALA A 126 -15.92 2.71 -11.32
C ALA A 126 -16.16 3.91 -12.23
N GLN A 127 -16.86 3.66 -13.33
CA GLN A 127 -17.27 4.70 -14.29
C GLN A 127 -18.58 5.35 -13.86
N PRO A 128 -18.78 6.66 -14.13
CA PRO A 128 -20.09 7.29 -13.91
C PRO A 128 -21.20 6.53 -14.61
N GLY A 129 -22.31 6.33 -13.90
CA GLY A 129 -23.46 5.59 -14.43
C GLY A 129 -23.46 4.10 -14.12
N SER A 130 -22.35 3.54 -13.63
CA SER A 130 -22.32 2.15 -13.18
C SER A 130 -22.96 2.02 -11.79
N LYS A 131 -23.38 0.78 -11.46
CA LYS A 131 -24.05 0.52 -10.17
C LYS A 131 -23.15 0.76 -8.96
N VAL A 132 -21.84 0.59 -9.14
CA VAL A 132 -20.87 0.70 -8.02
C VAL A 132 -20.23 2.08 -7.93
N TYR A 133 -20.55 2.97 -8.86
CA TYR A 133 -20.06 4.35 -8.81
C TYR A 133 -20.72 5.09 -7.65
N GLY A 134 -19.93 5.66 -6.76
CA GLY A 134 -20.44 6.34 -5.59
C GLY A 134 -19.39 7.25 -4.96
N ARG A 135 -19.58 7.54 -3.66
CA ARG A 135 -18.74 8.49 -2.94
C ARG A 135 -17.26 8.17 -3.03
N LEU A 136 -16.89 6.89 -2.84
CA LEU A 136 -15.49 6.47 -2.90
C LEU A 136 -14.90 6.75 -4.28
N SER A 137 -15.65 6.44 -5.34
CA SER A 137 -15.22 6.72 -6.71
C SER A 137 -14.99 8.21 -6.93
N VAL A 138 -15.99 9.03 -6.60
CA VAL A 138 -15.96 10.48 -6.84
C VAL A 138 -14.80 11.13 -6.11
N MET A 139 -14.66 10.86 -4.82
CA MET A 139 -13.66 11.54 -3.99
C MET A 139 -12.24 11.15 -4.38
N LEU A 140 -11.99 9.86 -4.59
CA LEU A 140 -10.64 9.42 -4.93
C LEU A 140 -10.27 9.77 -6.38
N GLN A 141 -11.20 9.68 -7.31
CA GLN A 141 -10.93 10.05 -8.71
C GLN A 141 -10.71 11.55 -8.90
N TYR A 142 -11.20 12.36 -7.99
CA TYR A 142 -10.89 13.79 -7.99
C TYR A 142 -9.39 14.04 -7.81
N ARG A 143 -8.74 13.24 -6.97
CA ARG A 143 -7.33 13.46 -6.61
C ARG A 143 -6.37 12.55 -7.34
N TYR A 144 -6.82 11.35 -7.75
CA TYR A 144 -5.95 10.31 -8.30
C TYR A 144 -6.44 9.82 -9.65
N ARG A 145 -5.48 9.43 -10.50
CA ARG A 145 -5.73 8.48 -11.57
C ARG A 145 -5.54 7.10 -10.99
N MET A 146 -6.51 6.21 -11.20
CA MET A 146 -6.49 4.89 -10.59
C MET A 146 -6.68 3.80 -11.63
N TYR A 147 -5.94 2.70 -11.44
CA TYR A 147 -5.95 1.57 -12.35
C TYR A 147 -6.04 0.29 -11.55
N LYS A 148 -7.02 -0.55 -11.85
CA LYS A 148 -7.05 -1.90 -11.34
C LYS A 148 -6.07 -2.72 -12.19
N LEU A 149 -5.04 -3.27 -11.57
CA LEU A 149 -3.99 -3.98 -12.31
C LEU A 149 -4.34 -5.45 -12.54
N PHE A 150 -4.74 -6.15 -11.48
CA PHE A 150 -5.16 -7.55 -11.56
C PHE A 150 -5.84 -7.99 -10.27
N ASP A 151 -6.60 -9.08 -10.33
CA ASP A 151 -7.19 -9.73 -9.17
C ASP A 151 -6.19 -10.69 -8.53
N VAL A 152 -6.33 -10.89 -7.22
CA VAL A 152 -5.48 -11.79 -6.43
C VAL A 152 -6.39 -12.75 -5.65
N PRO A 153 -6.24 -14.07 -5.81
CA PRO A 153 -7.10 -15.02 -5.12
C PRO A 153 -6.85 -15.05 -3.61
N PRO A 154 -7.84 -15.49 -2.81
CA PRO A 154 -7.72 -15.48 -1.34
C PRO A 154 -6.53 -16.25 -0.80
N GLY A 155 -6.15 -17.34 -1.43
CA GLY A 155 -5.05 -18.19 -0.95
C GLY A 155 -3.64 -17.68 -1.19
N ALA A 156 -3.47 -16.52 -1.83
CA ALA A 156 -2.17 -16.00 -2.19
C ALA A 156 -1.32 -15.55 -1.01
N PHE A 157 -1.94 -15.17 0.10
CA PHE A 157 -1.28 -14.64 1.29
C PHE A 157 -1.69 -15.40 2.56
N VAL A 158 -0.87 -15.25 3.61
CA VAL A 158 -1.11 -15.83 4.93
C VAL A 158 -1.06 -14.70 5.96
N PRO A 159 -2.11 -14.50 6.76
CA PRO A 159 -3.40 -15.21 6.71
C PRO A 159 -4.18 -14.88 5.45
N ALA A 160 -4.94 -15.84 4.93
CA ALA A 160 -5.70 -15.65 3.71
C ALA A 160 -6.93 -14.75 3.96
N PRO A 161 -7.19 -13.74 3.13
CA PRO A 161 -8.46 -13.02 3.19
C PRO A 161 -9.60 -13.95 2.77
N LYS A 162 -10.83 -13.61 3.17
CA LYS A 162 -12.00 -14.43 2.88
C LYS A 162 -12.55 -14.22 1.46
N VAL A 163 -12.13 -13.15 0.80
CA VAL A 163 -12.65 -12.75 -0.51
C VAL A 163 -11.49 -12.47 -1.45
N VAL A 164 -11.80 -12.39 -2.74
CA VAL A 164 -10.82 -12.02 -3.77
C VAL A 164 -10.36 -10.59 -3.52
N SER A 165 -9.06 -10.39 -3.65
CA SER A 165 -8.44 -9.06 -3.57
C SER A 165 -8.10 -8.57 -4.98
N ALA A 166 -7.69 -7.32 -5.07
CA ALA A 166 -7.17 -6.74 -6.31
C ALA A 166 -6.06 -5.75 -5.98
N ILE A 167 -5.17 -5.55 -6.93
CA ILE A 167 -4.12 -4.55 -6.83
C ILE A 167 -4.58 -3.30 -7.58
N VAL A 168 -4.55 -2.18 -6.90
CA VAL A 168 -4.85 -0.87 -7.48
C VAL A 168 -3.59 0.00 -7.47
N ARG A 169 -3.36 0.68 -8.59
CA ARG A 169 -2.34 1.73 -8.69
C ARG A 169 -3.02 3.08 -8.63
N MET A 170 -2.51 3.97 -7.79
CA MET A 170 -3.04 5.31 -7.61
C MET A 170 -1.92 6.33 -7.89
N ILE A 171 -2.16 7.21 -8.84
CA ILE A 171 -1.19 8.25 -9.21
C ILE A 171 -1.84 9.60 -8.96
N PRO A 172 -1.29 10.42 -8.03
CA PRO A 172 -1.86 11.73 -7.75
C PRO A 172 -1.89 12.62 -9.00
N LYS A 173 -2.99 13.30 -9.20
CA LYS A 173 -3.11 14.31 -10.26
C LYS A 173 -2.34 15.57 -9.85
N LYS A 174 -1.71 16.19 -10.82
CA LYS A 174 -1.00 17.44 -10.60
C LYS A 174 -1.94 18.64 -10.64
#